data_65ca9b6bd02da38ee5edebdf2444d05b
#
_entry.id   65ca9b6bd02da38ee5edebdf2444d05b
#
_cell.length_a   1.000
_cell.length_b   1.000
_cell.length_c   1.000
_cell.angle_alpha   90.00
_cell.angle_beta   90.00
_cell.angle_gamma   90.00
#
_symmetry.space_group_name_H-M   'P 1'
#
loop_
_entity.id
_entity.type
_entity.pdbx_description
1 polymer ?
#
loop_
_entity_poly.entity_id
_entity_poly.type
_entity_poly.pdbx_seq_one_letter_code
_entity_poly.pdbx_strand_id
1 'polypeptide(L)'
;MVVTVVALAGLLVGIAYALPQLMWVQGPTTQGPWTVWGMPMQWNGMMGGGCPCMGGWWGAPPSGQRITIQQAVGILERYIGPGFRLKEVMEFQHNFYAVVVEEGTGVGAFELLVNPYTGAVTPEPGPNMMWNTKYSMHHGMMGWYTSPTAEMPISPKQAEEIALNYLRSRFTGVVEVEEPARFYGYYTMDYKLEGVVHGMLSVNGYTGQVWYHSWHGQFIQEIEVD
;
A
#
# COMPACT_ATOMS: atom_id res chain seq x y z
N MET A 1 57.31 18.73 -72.25
CA MET A 1 56.07 18.47 -71.60
C MET A 1 56.40 18.12 -70.14
N VAL A 2 56.32 19.16 -69.28
CA VAL A 2 56.70 19.06 -67.86
C VAL A 2 55.38 18.96 -67.05
N VAL A 3 55.23 17.88 -66.37
CA VAL A 3 54.07 17.66 -65.50
C VAL A 3 54.49 18.04 -64.08
N THR A 4 53.93 19.15 -63.58
CA THR A 4 54.15 19.63 -62.23
C THR A 4 53.13 18.95 -61.28
N VAL A 5 53.61 18.15 -60.36
CA VAL A 5 52.78 17.54 -59.29
C VAL A 5 52.75 18.53 -58.12
N VAL A 6 51.59 19.08 -57.84
CA VAL A 6 51.37 19.90 -56.65
C VAL A 6 50.90 19.01 -55.54
N ALA A 7 51.69 18.84 -54.49
CA ALA A 7 51.30 18.15 -53.27
C ALA A 7 50.52 19.11 -52.35
N LEU A 8 49.27 18.87 -52.12
CA LEU A 8 48.44 19.54 -51.14
C LEU A 8 48.64 18.87 -49.76
N ALA A 9 49.33 19.57 -48.88
CA ALA A 9 49.41 19.21 -47.47
C ALA A 9 48.12 19.59 -46.76
N GLY A 10 47.29 18.58 -46.43
CA GLY A 10 46.10 18.81 -45.66
C GLY A 10 46.39 19.00 -44.16
N LEU A 11 46.13 20.19 -43.65
CA LEU A 11 46.16 20.51 -42.23
C LEU A 11 44.92 19.89 -41.58
N LEU A 12 45.09 18.81 -40.84
CA LEU A 12 44.02 18.30 -39.96
C LEU A 12 43.96 19.14 -38.69
N VAL A 13 43.04 20.11 -38.66
CA VAL A 13 42.66 20.82 -37.43
C VAL A 13 41.77 19.85 -36.61
N GLY A 14 42.32 19.25 -35.58
CA GLY A 14 41.59 18.48 -34.63
C GLY A 14 40.70 19.39 -33.74
N ILE A 15 39.42 19.45 -34.02
CA ILE A 15 38.45 20.06 -33.12
C ILE A 15 38.18 19.06 -32.01
N ALA A 16 38.81 19.25 -30.85
CA ALA A 16 38.45 18.57 -29.63
C ALA A 16 37.07 19.07 -29.16
N TYR A 17 36.03 18.33 -29.43
CA TYR A 17 34.75 18.53 -28.77
C TYR A 17 34.90 18.14 -27.30
N ALA A 18 35.01 19.14 -26.43
CA ALA A 18 34.82 19.00 -25.01
C ALA A 18 33.34 18.65 -24.80
N LEU A 19 33.05 17.41 -24.54
CA LEU A 19 31.72 17.00 -24.05
C LEU A 19 31.51 17.70 -22.71
N PRO A 20 30.43 18.47 -22.53
CA PRO A 20 30.10 18.95 -21.20
C PRO A 20 29.86 17.76 -20.32
N GLN A 21 30.65 17.62 -19.26
CA GLN A 21 30.37 16.72 -18.19
C GLN A 21 28.98 17.07 -17.68
N LEU A 22 28.01 16.21 -17.94
CA LEU A 22 26.69 16.24 -17.29
C LEU A 22 26.97 16.13 -15.79
N MET A 23 27.08 17.27 -15.13
CA MET A 23 26.88 17.35 -13.70
C MET A 23 25.51 16.75 -13.48
N TRP A 24 25.47 15.59 -12.85
CA TRP A 24 24.30 15.08 -12.20
C TRP A 24 23.92 16.11 -11.15
N VAL A 25 23.06 17.05 -11.53
CA VAL A 25 22.34 17.85 -10.54
C VAL A 25 21.52 16.82 -9.78
N GLN A 26 21.98 16.50 -8.58
CA GLN A 26 21.13 15.82 -7.60
C GLN A 26 19.94 16.76 -7.43
N GLY A 27 18.83 16.42 -8.06
CA GLY A 27 17.57 17.09 -7.81
C GLY A 27 17.32 17.08 -6.31
N PRO A 28 16.59 18.04 -5.77
CA PRO A 28 16.23 18.02 -4.36
C PRO A 28 15.65 16.65 -4.10
N THR A 29 16.23 15.91 -3.15
CA THR A 29 15.64 14.72 -2.57
C THR A 29 14.37 15.21 -1.91
N THR A 30 13.31 15.29 -2.68
CA THR A 30 11.97 15.32 -2.11
C THR A 30 11.86 13.98 -1.40
N GLN A 31 12.18 14.01 -0.13
CA GLN A 31 11.78 12.94 0.77
C GLN A 31 10.27 12.93 0.66
N GLY A 32 9.75 12.04 -0.18
CA GLY A 32 8.33 11.79 -0.26
C GLY A 32 7.81 11.29 1.09
N PRO A 33 6.51 11.17 1.28
CA PRO A 33 5.91 10.74 2.54
C PRO A 33 6.38 9.38 3.10
N TRP A 34 7.27 8.67 2.40
CA TRP A 34 7.95 7.44 2.86
C TRP A 34 8.80 7.60 4.11
N THR A 35 9.18 8.82 4.48
CA THR A 35 9.92 9.02 5.72
C THR A 35 9.04 8.75 6.94
N VAL A 36 7.74 8.62 6.79
CA VAL A 36 6.87 8.09 7.83
C VAL A 36 7.24 6.65 8.18
N TRP A 37 7.75 5.89 7.20
CA TRP A 37 8.31 4.55 7.34
C TRP A 37 9.81 4.54 7.67
N GLY A 38 10.43 5.71 7.83
CA GLY A 38 11.85 5.93 8.09
C GLY A 38 12.34 5.49 9.46
N MET A 39 11.72 4.53 10.11
CA MET A 39 12.40 3.73 11.10
C MET A 39 13.52 2.99 10.37
N PRO A 40 14.78 3.08 10.85
CA PRO A 40 15.84 2.28 10.28
C PRO A 40 15.42 0.82 10.42
N MET A 41 15.06 0.18 9.31
CA MET A 41 15.02 -1.26 9.26
C MET A 41 16.44 -1.73 9.57
N GLN A 42 16.70 -2.07 10.81
CA GLN A 42 17.89 -2.82 11.16
C GLN A 42 17.76 -4.19 10.51
N TRP A 43 18.40 -4.34 9.37
CA TRP A 43 18.48 -5.55 8.57
C TRP A 43 19.19 -6.73 9.28
N ASN A 44 19.62 -6.55 10.53
CA ASN A 44 20.38 -7.51 11.28
C ASN A 44 19.61 -8.73 11.81
N GLY A 45 18.33 -8.90 11.46
CA GLY A 45 17.51 -10.04 11.90
C GLY A 45 16.93 -10.93 10.80
N MET A 46 17.15 -10.61 9.53
CA MET A 46 16.42 -11.27 8.42
C MET A 46 16.98 -12.62 7.96
N MET A 47 18.14 -13.04 8.46
CA MET A 47 18.78 -14.30 8.01
C MET A 47 18.52 -15.51 8.92
N GLY A 48 17.74 -15.38 9.97
CA GLY A 48 17.53 -16.47 10.93
C GLY A 48 16.09 -16.74 11.39
N GLY A 49 15.13 -15.92 10.98
CA GLY A 49 13.72 -16.13 11.31
C GLY A 49 12.88 -15.93 10.06
N GLY A 50 11.92 -16.82 9.83
CA GLY A 50 11.02 -16.76 8.68
C GLY A 50 10.44 -15.35 8.48
N CYS A 51 10.18 -15.01 7.22
CA CYS A 51 9.60 -13.73 6.82
C CYS A 51 8.43 -13.37 7.76
N PRO A 52 8.42 -12.20 8.42
CA PRO A 52 7.31 -11.80 9.29
C PRO A 52 5.95 -11.87 8.60
N CYS A 53 5.93 -11.75 7.28
CA CYS A 53 4.74 -11.85 6.46
C CYS A 53 4.18 -13.28 6.33
N MET A 54 4.93 -14.33 6.75
CA MET A 54 4.52 -15.72 6.54
C MET A 54 4.41 -16.58 7.81
N GLY A 55 4.90 -16.17 8.97
CA GLY A 55 4.96 -17.08 10.10
C GLY A 55 4.81 -16.49 11.51
N GLY A 56 4.94 -15.18 11.68
CA GLY A 56 4.95 -14.56 12.99
C GLY A 56 3.58 -14.12 13.52
N TRP A 57 2.59 -14.01 12.67
CA TRP A 57 1.23 -13.56 13.05
C TRP A 57 0.34 -14.67 13.55
N TRP A 58 0.59 -15.91 13.12
CA TRP A 58 -0.23 -17.09 13.38
C TRP A 58 0.33 -18.01 14.48
N GLY A 59 1.39 -17.57 15.17
CA GLY A 59 1.88 -18.27 16.35
C GLY A 59 0.82 -18.31 17.44
N ALA A 60 0.91 -19.29 18.36
CA ALA A 60 0.05 -19.34 19.54
C ALA A 60 -0.02 -17.96 20.19
N PRO A 61 -1.19 -17.48 20.64
CA PRO A 61 -1.31 -16.18 21.26
C PRO A 61 -0.27 -16.07 22.37
N PRO A 62 0.52 -14.98 22.39
CA PRO A 62 1.43 -14.76 23.49
C PRO A 62 0.63 -14.75 24.78
N SER A 63 1.20 -15.19 25.89
CA SER A 63 0.59 -15.29 27.21
C SER A 63 0.25 -13.93 27.84
N GLY A 64 -0.04 -12.91 27.01
CA GLY A 64 -0.37 -11.54 27.40
C GLY A 64 -1.87 -11.27 27.37
N GLN A 65 -2.28 -10.25 28.11
CA GLN A 65 -3.62 -9.70 28.01
C GLN A 65 -3.82 -9.01 26.65
N ARG A 66 -4.95 -9.25 26.00
CA ARG A 66 -5.35 -8.57 24.78
C ARG A 66 -5.56 -7.07 25.06
N ILE A 67 -5.02 -6.20 24.23
CA ILE A 67 -5.28 -4.77 24.32
C ILE A 67 -6.72 -4.46 23.87
N THR A 68 -7.27 -3.34 24.34
CA THR A 68 -8.59 -2.89 23.92
C THR A 68 -8.52 -2.14 22.59
N ILE A 69 -9.65 -2.01 21.91
CA ILE A 69 -9.72 -1.24 20.66
C ILE A 69 -9.33 0.23 20.86
N GLN A 70 -9.66 0.85 22.03
CA GLN A 70 -9.24 2.21 22.36
C GLN A 70 -7.71 2.32 22.52
N GLN A 71 -7.08 1.28 23.07
CA GLN A 71 -5.61 1.23 23.14
C GLN A 71 -5.00 1.09 21.75
N ALA A 72 -5.63 0.30 20.86
CA ALA A 72 -5.20 0.18 19.47
C ALA A 72 -5.32 1.53 18.72
N VAL A 73 -6.44 2.25 18.88
CA VAL A 73 -6.60 3.62 18.35
C VAL A 73 -5.47 4.52 18.83
N GLY A 74 -5.20 4.60 20.13
CA GLY A 74 -4.14 5.44 20.65
C GLY A 74 -2.72 5.02 20.22
N ILE A 75 -2.49 3.74 19.88
CA ILE A 75 -1.24 3.28 19.25
C ILE A 75 -1.15 3.79 17.82
N LEU A 76 -2.22 3.63 17.03
CA LEU A 76 -2.30 4.04 15.64
C LEU A 76 -2.15 5.55 15.46
N GLU A 77 -2.82 6.37 16.29
CA GLU A 77 -2.69 7.83 16.28
C GLU A 77 -1.25 8.31 16.48
N ARG A 78 -0.48 7.62 17.32
CA ARG A 78 0.94 7.92 17.51
C ARG A 78 1.82 7.39 16.39
N TYR A 79 1.34 6.40 15.65
CA TYR A 79 2.08 5.75 14.57
C TYR A 79 1.95 6.50 13.25
N ILE A 80 0.74 7.00 12.93
CA ILE A 80 0.50 7.77 11.71
C ILE A 80 1.14 9.15 11.84
N GLY A 81 1.76 9.63 10.75
CA GLY A 81 2.38 10.94 10.70
C GLY A 81 1.40 12.06 10.33
N PRO A 82 1.87 13.31 10.30
CA PRO A 82 1.06 14.46 9.88
C PRO A 82 0.55 14.30 8.45
N GLY A 83 -0.61 14.86 8.16
CA GLY A 83 -1.28 14.76 6.87
C GLY A 83 -2.15 13.51 6.69
N PHE A 84 -2.20 12.65 7.71
CA PHE A 84 -3.03 11.46 7.75
C PHE A 84 -3.90 11.44 9.01
N ARG A 85 -5.08 10.84 8.90
CA ARG A 85 -5.95 10.55 10.04
C ARG A 85 -6.51 9.15 9.96
N LEU A 86 -6.85 8.60 11.10
CA LEU A 86 -7.65 7.38 11.18
C LEU A 86 -9.07 7.70 10.71
N LYS A 87 -9.64 6.83 9.90
CA LYS A 87 -11.05 6.87 9.54
C LYS A 87 -11.82 5.86 10.37
N GLU A 88 -11.24 4.66 10.53
CA GLU A 88 -11.92 3.51 11.10
C GLU A 88 -10.92 2.57 11.72
N VAL A 89 -11.30 1.92 12.81
CA VAL A 89 -10.58 0.82 13.42
C VAL A 89 -11.55 -0.31 13.73
N MET A 90 -11.27 -1.49 13.19
CA MET A 90 -12.02 -2.70 13.41
C MET A 90 -11.24 -3.68 14.27
N GLU A 91 -11.91 -4.32 15.19
CA GLU A 91 -11.36 -5.41 15.99
C GLU A 91 -11.79 -6.75 15.41
N PHE A 92 -10.81 -7.58 15.04
CA PHE A 92 -11.00 -8.95 14.64
C PHE A 92 -10.35 -9.91 15.63
N GLN A 93 -10.66 -11.17 15.50
CA GLN A 93 -10.10 -12.22 16.36
C GLN A 93 -8.56 -12.22 16.37
N HIS A 94 -7.92 -11.98 15.23
CA HIS A 94 -6.49 -12.12 15.08
C HIS A 94 -5.72 -10.79 15.10
N ASN A 95 -6.37 -9.68 14.81
CA ASN A 95 -5.75 -8.35 14.72
C ASN A 95 -6.78 -7.23 14.94
N PHE A 96 -6.27 -6.01 15.11
CA PHE A 96 -7.04 -4.81 14.79
C PHE A 96 -6.63 -4.37 13.39
N TYR A 97 -7.59 -3.98 12.59
CA TYR A 97 -7.44 -3.42 11.26
C TYR A 97 -7.77 -1.92 11.32
N ALA A 98 -7.07 -1.11 10.55
CA ALA A 98 -7.33 0.32 10.51
C ALA A 98 -7.21 0.89 9.10
N VAL A 99 -8.17 1.73 8.75
CA VAL A 99 -8.15 2.57 7.54
C VAL A 99 -7.55 3.93 7.88
N VAL A 100 -6.47 4.27 7.18
CA VAL A 100 -5.83 5.57 7.27
C VAL A 100 -6.12 6.36 5.99
N VAL A 101 -6.61 7.59 6.13
CA VAL A 101 -6.94 8.46 5.00
C VAL A 101 -6.07 9.71 5.01
N GLU A 102 -5.92 10.32 3.84
CA GLU A 102 -5.31 11.65 3.72
C GLU A 102 -6.24 12.73 4.26
N GLU A 103 -5.75 13.60 5.13
CA GLU A 103 -6.55 14.72 5.68
C GLU A 103 -7.10 15.65 4.60
N GLY A 104 -6.30 15.93 3.56
CA GLY A 104 -6.67 16.89 2.52
C GLY A 104 -7.70 16.40 1.51
N THR A 105 -7.76 15.09 1.25
CA THR A 105 -8.59 14.48 0.19
C THR A 105 -9.64 13.52 0.73
N GLY A 106 -9.43 12.97 1.92
CA GLY A 106 -10.25 11.90 2.47
C GLY A 106 -10.08 10.55 1.75
N VAL A 107 -9.17 10.46 0.78
CA VAL A 107 -8.86 9.21 0.08
C VAL A 107 -8.06 8.29 0.99
N GLY A 108 -8.35 7.00 0.96
CA GLY A 108 -7.58 5.98 1.65
C GLY A 108 -6.11 6.02 1.25
N ALA A 109 -5.26 6.24 2.25
CA ALA A 109 -3.81 6.27 2.04
C ALA A 109 -3.23 4.86 2.12
N PHE A 110 -3.47 4.18 3.23
CA PHE A 110 -2.99 2.83 3.49
C PHE A 110 -3.79 2.16 4.62
N GLU A 111 -3.59 0.87 4.74
CA GLU A 111 -4.24 0.01 5.71
C GLU A 111 -3.20 -0.57 6.68
N LEU A 112 -3.54 -0.60 7.97
CA LEU A 112 -2.65 -1.04 9.03
C LEU A 112 -3.26 -2.18 9.84
N LEU A 113 -2.41 -3.08 10.30
CA LEU A 113 -2.75 -4.09 11.28
C LEU A 113 -2.03 -3.83 12.60
N VAL A 114 -2.74 -4.02 13.72
CA VAL A 114 -2.16 -3.98 15.06
C VAL A 114 -2.25 -5.36 15.69
N ASN A 115 -1.15 -5.86 16.19
CA ASN A 115 -1.13 -7.12 16.93
C ASN A 115 -1.85 -6.94 18.27
N PRO A 116 -2.87 -7.74 18.57
CA PRO A 116 -3.74 -7.51 19.74
C PRO A 116 -3.08 -7.81 21.09
N TYR A 117 -1.89 -8.37 21.10
CA TYR A 117 -1.17 -8.70 22.35
C TYR A 117 0.10 -7.86 22.54
N THR A 118 0.75 -7.47 21.45
CA THR A 118 2.01 -6.73 21.51
C THR A 118 1.87 -5.25 21.18
N GLY A 119 0.75 -4.85 20.53
CA GLY A 119 0.57 -3.50 19.98
C GLY A 119 1.45 -3.19 18.77
N ALA A 120 2.18 -4.18 18.23
CA ALA A 120 3.02 -3.98 17.05
C ALA A 120 2.16 -3.62 15.84
N VAL A 121 2.54 -2.54 15.13
CA VAL A 121 1.85 -2.05 13.93
C VAL A 121 2.60 -2.51 12.69
N THR A 122 1.86 -3.01 11.70
CA THR A 122 2.39 -3.40 10.39
C THR A 122 1.44 -2.97 9.28
N PRO A 123 1.93 -2.76 8.05
CA PRO A 123 1.06 -2.62 6.89
C PRO A 123 0.23 -3.88 6.69
N GLU A 124 -1.01 -3.69 6.25
CA GLU A 124 -1.82 -4.82 5.85
C GLU A 124 -1.22 -5.50 4.61
N PRO A 125 -1.13 -6.84 4.59
CA PRO A 125 -0.63 -7.58 3.43
C PRO A 125 -1.64 -7.57 2.27
N GLY A 126 -1.18 -7.92 1.07
CA GLY A 126 -2.02 -8.04 -0.11
C GLY A 126 -2.28 -6.71 -0.82
N PRO A 127 -3.53 -6.27 -1.01
CA PRO A 127 -3.88 -5.09 -1.82
C PRO A 127 -3.14 -3.83 -1.44
N ASN A 128 -3.07 -3.52 -0.16
CA ASN A 128 -2.35 -2.36 0.37
C ASN A 128 -0.87 -2.36 -0.03
N MET A 129 -0.21 -3.50 -0.02
CA MET A 129 1.20 -3.62 -0.41
C MET A 129 1.41 -3.75 -1.93
N MET A 130 0.46 -4.38 -2.64
CA MET A 130 0.64 -4.78 -4.05
C MET A 130 -0.05 -3.85 -5.04
N TRP A 131 -1.21 -3.28 -4.67
CA TRP A 131 -2.05 -2.51 -5.58
C TRP A 131 -2.06 -1.01 -5.30
N ASN A 132 -1.61 -0.59 -4.11
CA ASN A 132 -1.54 0.83 -3.77
C ASN A 132 -0.51 1.54 -4.63
N THR A 133 -0.97 2.37 -5.56
CA THR A 133 -0.12 3.06 -6.53
C THR A 133 0.61 4.28 -5.96
N LYS A 134 0.28 4.72 -4.74
CA LYS A 134 0.88 5.90 -4.12
C LYS A 134 1.74 5.56 -2.89
N TYR A 135 1.28 4.64 -2.05
CA TYR A 135 1.87 4.39 -0.74
C TYR A 135 2.44 2.98 -0.56
N SER A 136 2.38 2.11 -1.60
CA SER A 136 2.99 0.78 -1.49
C SER A 136 4.51 0.84 -1.46
N MET A 137 5.13 -0.15 -0.82
CA MET A 137 6.59 -0.33 -0.83
C MET A 137 7.15 -0.58 -2.24
N HIS A 138 6.32 -1.03 -3.16
CA HIS A 138 6.69 -1.36 -4.54
C HIS A 138 6.46 -0.20 -5.53
N HIS A 139 5.95 0.94 -5.08
CA HIS A 139 5.64 2.09 -5.95
C HIS A 139 6.81 2.48 -6.87
N GLY A 140 8.04 2.47 -6.38
CA GLY A 140 9.23 2.80 -7.18
C GLY A 140 9.78 1.63 -8.02
N MET A 141 9.43 0.37 -7.71
CA MET A 141 10.01 -0.83 -8.34
C MET A 141 9.22 -1.33 -9.55
N MET A 142 7.91 -1.05 -9.61
CA MET A 142 7.01 -1.57 -10.66
C MET A 142 6.91 -0.65 -11.88
N GLY A 143 7.70 0.41 -11.96
CA GLY A 143 7.78 1.28 -13.16
C GLY A 143 6.49 2.07 -13.45
N TRP A 144 5.64 2.30 -12.47
CA TRP A 144 4.46 3.17 -12.61
C TRP A 144 4.93 4.62 -12.64
N TYR A 145 5.29 5.10 -13.83
CA TYR A 145 5.74 6.47 -14.07
C TYR A 145 4.61 7.50 -14.13
N THR A 146 3.37 7.08 -13.91
CA THR A 146 2.21 7.98 -13.89
C THR A 146 2.02 8.53 -12.49
N SER A 147 1.63 9.81 -12.40
CA SER A 147 1.22 10.42 -11.13
C SER A 147 0.11 9.58 -10.51
N PRO A 148 0.24 9.15 -9.25
CA PRO A 148 -0.79 8.37 -8.58
C PRO A 148 -2.12 9.13 -8.59
N THR A 149 -3.19 8.47 -9.00
CA THR A 149 -4.53 9.04 -9.00
C THR A 149 -5.48 8.11 -8.22
N ALA A 150 -6.43 8.71 -7.52
CA ALA A 150 -7.53 7.99 -6.91
C ALA A 150 -8.67 7.71 -7.90
N GLU A 151 -8.62 8.30 -9.10
CA GLU A 151 -9.56 7.98 -10.17
C GLU A 151 -9.10 6.71 -10.89
N MET A 152 -9.98 5.73 -10.92
CA MET A 152 -9.72 4.40 -11.47
C MET A 152 -10.75 4.07 -12.55
N PRO A 153 -10.39 3.25 -13.54
CA PRO A 153 -11.33 2.83 -14.60
C PRO A 153 -12.58 2.13 -14.07
N ILE A 154 -12.43 1.35 -13.00
CA ILE A 154 -13.55 0.69 -12.32
C ILE A 154 -14.11 1.68 -11.29
N SER A 155 -15.38 2.05 -11.44
CA SER A 155 -16.08 2.91 -10.49
C SER A 155 -16.38 2.17 -9.16
N PRO A 156 -16.63 2.90 -8.06
CA PRO A 156 -17.01 2.27 -6.78
C PRO A 156 -18.19 1.31 -6.92
N LYS A 157 -19.22 1.69 -7.68
CA LYS A 157 -20.38 0.84 -7.92
C LYS A 157 -20.05 -0.45 -8.69
N GLN A 158 -19.16 -0.36 -9.67
CA GLN A 158 -18.69 -1.55 -10.39
C GLN A 158 -17.85 -2.46 -9.48
N ALA A 159 -17.03 -1.86 -8.59
CA ALA A 159 -16.28 -2.63 -7.60
C ALA A 159 -17.20 -3.38 -6.63
N GLU A 160 -18.28 -2.75 -6.16
CA GLU A 160 -19.33 -3.36 -5.35
C GLU A 160 -20.00 -4.55 -6.09
N GLU A 161 -20.39 -4.36 -7.34
CA GLU A 161 -20.98 -5.43 -8.16
C GLU A 161 -20.02 -6.62 -8.35
N ILE A 162 -18.74 -6.36 -8.58
CA ILE A 162 -17.69 -7.38 -8.68
C ILE A 162 -17.55 -8.13 -7.35
N ALA A 163 -17.48 -7.41 -6.23
CA ALA A 163 -17.40 -7.98 -4.90
C ALA A 163 -18.61 -8.87 -4.57
N LEU A 164 -19.82 -8.39 -4.81
CA LEU A 164 -21.06 -9.14 -4.62
C LEU A 164 -21.09 -10.43 -5.44
N ASN A 165 -20.71 -10.37 -6.72
CA ASN A 165 -20.67 -11.53 -7.60
C ASN A 165 -19.66 -12.59 -7.10
N TYR A 166 -18.49 -12.12 -6.65
CA TYR A 166 -17.47 -12.99 -6.07
C TYR A 166 -17.96 -13.69 -4.79
N LEU A 167 -18.56 -12.93 -3.87
CA LEU A 167 -19.06 -13.45 -2.60
C LEU A 167 -20.22 -14.42 -2.79
N ARG A 168 -21.18 -14.11 -3.67
CA ARG A 168 -22.32 -14.98 -4.00
C ARG A 168 -21.90 -16.30 -4.65
N SER A 169 -20.72 -16.34 -5.26
CA SER A 169 -20.16 -17.61 -5.77
C SER A 169 -19.57 -18.49 -4.66
N ARG A 170 -19.35 -17.96 -3.46
CA ARG A 170 -18.69 -18.64 -2.32
C ARG A 170 -19.61 -18.90 -1.15
N PHE A 171 -20.57 -18.01 -0.94
CA PHE A 171 -21.48 -18.06 0.20
C PHE A 171 -22.93 -18.21 -0.27
N THR A 172 -23.72 -18.96 0.50
CA THR A 172 -25.18 -19.08 0.32
C THR A 172 -25.86 -18.13 1.30
N GLY A 173 -27.07 -17.67 0.96
CA GLY A 173 -27.83 -16.76 1.83
C GLY A 173 -27.76 -15.30 1.37
N VAL A 174 -28.13 -14.39 2.25
CA VAL A 174 -28.13 -12.94 1.98
C VAL A 174 -26.70 -12.42 2.16
N VAL A 175 -26.13 -11.93 1.07
CA VAL A 175 -24.81 -11.34 1.05
C VAL A 175 -24.93 -9.85 0.71
N GLU A 176 -24.36 -9.01 1.55
CA GLU A 176 -24.31 -7.57 1.38
C GLU A 176 -22.85 -7.10 1.43
N VAL A 177 -22.53 -6.00 0.76
CA VAL A 177 -21.23 -5.31 0.87
C VAL A 177 -21.49 -3.89 1.31
N GLU A 178 -20.59 -3.35 2.10
CA GLU A 178 -20.64 -1.96 2.51
C GLU A 178 -20.06 -1.02 1.43
N GLU A 179 -20.20 0.28 1.64
CA GLU A 179 -19.69 1.28 0.70
C GLU A 179 -18.19 1.12 0.48
N PRO A 180 -17.72 1.06 -0.78
CA PRO A 180 -16.31 0.88 -1.09
C PRO A 180 -15.44 2.01 -0.54
N ALA A 181 -14.53 1.71 0.38
CA ALA A 181 -13.46 2.61 0.76
C ALA A 181 -12.44 2.71 -0.40
N ARG A 182 -12.30 3.92 -0.94
CA ARG A 182 -11.45 4.16 -2.10
C ARG A 182 -10.01 4.44 -1.69
N PHE A 183 -9.08 3.65 -2.21
CA PHE A 183 -7.64 3.84 -2.11
C PHE A 183 -7.03 4.16 -3.48
N TYR A 184 -5.74 4.46 -3.51
CA TYR A 184 -4.99 4.63 -4.75
C TYR A 184 -4.72 3.27 -5.40
N GLY A 185 -5.56 2.89 -6.36
CA GLY A 185 -5.40 1.65 -7.14
C GLY A 185 -6.38 0.53 -6.80
N TYR A 186 -7.14 0.65 -5.72
CA TYR A 186 -8.09 -0.39 -5.31
C TYR A 186 -9.18 0.16 -4.40
N TYR A 187 -10.16 -0.69 -4.13
CA TYR A 187 -11.24 -0.48 -3.17
C TYR A 187 -11.22 -1.58 -2.14
N THR A 188 -11.44 -1.27 -0.87
CA THR A 188 -11.70 -2.26 0.19
C THR A 188 -13.13 -2.11 0.68
N MET A 189 -13.77 -3.22 0.99
CA MET A 189 -15.16 -3.29 1.43
C MET A 189 -15.31 -4.38 2.49
N ASP A 190 -16.10 -4.08 3.49
CA ASP A 190 -16.63 -5.09 4.39
C ASP A 190 -17.81 -5.80 3.75
N TYR A 191 -18.01 -7.06 4.10
CA TYR A 191 -19.17 -7.79 3.67
C TYR A 191 -19.91 -8.42 4.86
N LYS A 192 -21.23 -8.48 4.72
CA LYS A 192 -22.13 -9.08 5.68
C LYS A 192 -22.76 -10.36 5.14
N LEU A 193 -22.89 -11.34 6.02
CA LEU A 193 -23.72 -12.51 5.80
C LEU A 193 -24.87 -12.44 6.79
N GLU A 194 -26.11 -12.51 6.27
CA GLU A 194 -27.32 -12.41 7.09
C GLU A 194 -27.32 -11.18 8.01
N GLY A 195 -26.82 -10.03 7.50
CA GLY A 195 -26.75 -8.76 8.21
C GLY A 195 -25.63 -8.61 9.24
N VAL A 196 -24.75 -9.62 9.40
CA VAL A 196 -23.62 -9.59 10.32
C VAL A 196 -22.32 -9.42 9.56
N VAL A 197 -21.43 -8.49 9.96
CA VAL A 197 -20.09 -8.34 9.38
C VAL A 197 -19.34 -9.67 9.54
N HIS A 198 -18.87 -10.17 8.41
CA HIS A 198 -18.20 -11.47 8.37
C HIS A 198 -16.73 -11.38 7.97
N GLY A 199 -16.35 -10.36 7.23
CA GLY A 199 -14.97 -10.15 6.79
C GLY A 199 -14.86 -9.06 5.73
N MET A 200 -13.73 -9.07 5.05
CA MET A 200 -13.32 -8.01 4.12
C MET A 200 -12.81 -8.59 2.81
N LEU A 201 -12.88 -7.78 1.77
CA LEU A 201 -12.24 -8.03 0.49
C LEU A 201 -11.88 -6.72 -0.21
N SER A 202 -10.92 -6.82 -1.11
CA SER A 202 -10.55 -5.68 -1.96
C SER A 202 -10.75 -6.00 -3.44
N VAL A 203 -11.04 -4.96 -4.22
CA VAL A 203 -11.17 -5.02 -5.67
C VAL A 203 -10.16 -4.09 -6.31
N ASN A 204 -9.32 -4.61 -7.19
CA ASN A 204 -8.36 -3.81 -7.94
C ASN A 204 -9.10 -2.87 -8.89
N GLY A 205 -8.88 -1.56 -8.78
CA GLY A 205 -9.58 -0.51 -9.51
C GLY A 205 -9.25 -0.44 -11.01
N TYR A 206 -8.25 -1.19 -11.48
CA TYR A 206 -7.85 -1.25 -12.89
C TYR A 206 -8.25 -2.57 -13.56
N THR A 207 -8.16 -3.68 -12.83
CA THR A 207 -8.33 -5.02 -13.41
C THR A 207 -9.62 -5.72 -12.98
N GLY A 208 -10.25 -5.28 -11.88
CA GLY A 208 -11.37 -5.95 -11.24
C GLY A 208 -10.99 -7.24 -10.51
N GLN A 209 -9.71 -7.50 -10.33
CA GLN A 209 -9.27 -8.66 -9.55
C GLN A 209 -9.71 -8.51 -8.10
N VAL A 210 -10.27 -9.59 -7.53
CA VAL A 210 -10.71 -9.62 -6.13
C VAL A 210 -9.63 -10.27 -5.27
N TRP A 211 -9.38 -9.66 -4.11
CA TRP A 211 -8.53 -10.22 -3.06
C TRP A 211 -9.33 -10.37 -1.78
N TYR A 212 -9.59 -11.59 -1.37
CA TYR A 212 -10.30 -11.91 -0.14
C TYR A 212 -9.33 -11.90 1.06
N HIS A 213 -9.70 -11.20 2.14
CA HIS A 213 -8.88 -11.08 3.33
C HIS A 213 -9.17 -12.23 4.30
N SER A 214 -8.36 -13.27 4.27
CA SER A 214 -8.57 -14.48 5.09
C SER A 214 -7.88 -14.45 6.45
N TRP A 215 -7.15 -13.38 6.77
CA TRP A 215 -6.25 -13.33 7.94
C TRP A 215 -6.81 -12.64 9.18
N HIS A 216 -7.99 -12.02 9.11
CA HIS A 216 -8.56 -11.29 10.24
C HIS A 216 -9.20 -12.20 11.29
N GLY A 217 -9.83 -13.30 10.88
CA GLY A 217 -10.68 -14.10 11.73
C GLY A 217 -12.08 -13.48 11.91
N GLN A 218 -12.75 -13.82 13.01
CA GLN A 218 -14.09 -13.29 13.28
C GLN A 218 -14.05 -11.80 13.62
N PHE A 219 -15.01 -11.04 13.09
CA PHE A 219 -15.29 -9.67 13.48
C PHE A 219 -15.80 -9.60 14.93
N ILE A 220 -15.36 -8.58 15.69
CA ILE A 220 -15.75 -8.40 17.08
C ILE A 220 -16.49 -7.07 17.24
N GLN A 221 -15.88 -5.95 16.83
CA GLN A 221 -16.44 -4.60 16.91
C GLN A 221 -15.66 -3.62 16.02
N GLU A 222 -16.21 -2.43 15.85
CA GLU A 222 -15.60 -1.33 15.11
C GLU A 222 -15.79 0.00 15.81
N ILE A 223 -14.93 0.96 15.48
CA ILE A 223 -15.02 2.37 15.90
C ILE A 223 -14.72 3.22 14.67
N GLU A 224 -15.67 4.08 14.31
CA GLU A 224 -15.35 5.21 13.43
C GLU A 224 -14.60 6.27 14.23
N VAL A 225 -13.55 6.82 13.63
CA VAL A 225 -12.71 7.86 14.24
C VAL A 225 -12.90 9.14 13.46
N ASP A 226 -13.48 10.16 14.12
CA ASP A 226 -13.78 11.48 13.55
C ASP A 226 -12.52 12.38 13.40
#